data_cf09e88d84190f36f44d343250697d52
#
_entry.id   cf09e88d84190f36f44d343250697d52
#
_cell.length_a   1.000
_cell.length_b   1.000
_cell.length_c   1.000
_cell.angle_alpha   90.00
_cell.angle_beta   90.00
_cell.angle_gamma   90.00
#
_symmetry.space_group_name_H-M   'P 1'
#
loop_
_entity.id
_entity.type
_entity.pdbx_description
1 polymer ?
#
loop_
_entity_poly.entity_id
_entity_poly.type
_entity_poly.pdbx_seq_one_letter_code
_entity_poly.pdbx_strand_id
1 'polypeptide(L)'
;MIQGIHIHDFFSSGLPLIDVRSPGEFLRGHIPGAFNIPLFSDEERAQIGTLYTQLSAEKAMEKGLEFAEPKRQWYLDEACKAAPGGNVAVHCWRGGLRSRSFARHLGENGFKRIELIKGGYKAYRRQVLAYFENPLNLAIIGGYTGSGKTEILGTLASLGEQTIDLEGIACHKGSSFGAIGCGPQPTTEQFENNLFEAFRNVDSNRPVWLEDESHNIGGVNLPLPLWQQMQKSRTWFLRVPREMRAMRLVSGYAGFGPGVLTEAITRISRRLGLENSTKATRLVEGGLYFEAALIILGYYDKSYDRALSLHSRSNVIEIGVDSADQEINASLLIEYEKGRRTC
;
A
#
# COMPACT_ATOMS: atom_id res chain seq x y z
N MET A 1 35.14 1.27 -3.58
CA MET A 1 34.99 2.66 -4.11
C MET A 1 33.62 3.17 -3.70
N ILE A 2 33.52 4.38 -3.14
CA ILE A 2 32.26 5.04 -2.73
C ILE A 2 31.84 6.02 -3.82
N GLN A 3 30.66 5.86 -4.39
CA GLN A 3 30.12 6.72 -5.45
C GLN A 3 28.69 7.18 -5.12
N GLY A 4 28.22 8.23 -5.79
CA GLY A 4 26.84 8.69 -5.63
C GLY A 4 25.97 8.22 -6.79
N ILE A 5 24.86 7.54 -6.49
CA ILE A 5 23.88 7.06 -7.46
C ILE A 5 22.57 7.83 -7.36
N HIS A 6 21.94 8.13 -8.49
CA HIS A 6 20.58 8.67 -8.45
C HIS A 6 19.57 7.56 -8.17
N ILE A 7 18.45 7.90 -7.54
CA ILE A 7 17.46 6.89 -7.14
C ILE A 7 16.88 6.14 -8.35
N HIS A 8 16.73 6.78 -9.49
CA HIS A 8 16.30 6.13 -10.73
C HIS A 8 17.28 5.03 -11.16
N ASP A 9 18.60 5.34 -11.16
CA ASP A 9 19.65 4.40 -11.57
C ASP A 9 19.82 3.26 -10.56
N PHE A 10 19.56 3.56 -9.28
CA PHE A 10 19.57 2.56 -8.21
C PHE A 10 18.58 1.42 -8.48
N PHE A 11 17.38 1.70 -8.94
CA PHE A 11 16.37 0.67 -9.21
C PHE A 11 16.82 -0.38 -10.25
N SER A 12 17.70 0.01 -11.15
CA SER A 12 18.26 -0.89 -12.17
C SER A 12 19.59 -1.55 -11.73
N SER A 13 20.12 -1.17 -10.56
CA SER A 13 21.45 -1.61 -10.12
C SER A 13 21.49 -3.03 -9.54
N GLY A 14 20.35 -3.55 -9.05
CA GLY A 14 20.27 -4.83 -8.35
C GLY A 14 21.00 -4.87 -7.00
N LEU A 15 21.45 -3.72 -6.47
CA LEU A 15 22.17 -3.66 -5.20
C LEU A 15 21.22 -3.78 -4.01
N PRO A 16 21.59 -4.53 -2.95
CA PRO A 16 20.92 -4.43 -1.66
C PRO A 16 20.99 -2.99 -1.14
N LEU A 17 19.93 -2.55 -0.44
CA LEU A 17 19.82 -1.20 0.08
C LEU A 17 19.83 -1.18 1.61
N ILE A 18 20.70 -0.37 2.18
CA ILE A 18 20.75 -0.12 3.62
C ILE A 18 20.22 1.28 3.92
N ASP A 19 19.22 1.35 4.79
CA ASP A 19 18.70 2.59 5.38
C ASP A 19 19.30 2.79 6.77
N VAL A 20 20.13 3.82 6.93
CA VAL A 20 20.79 4.13 8.21
C VAL A 20 20.01 5.15 9.06
N ARG A 21 18.74 5.40 8.75
CA ARG A 21 17.85 6.22 9.57
C ARG A 21 17.48 5.48 10.85
N SER A 22 16.99 6.23 11.85
CA SER A 22 16.52 5.61 13.10
C SER A 22 15.31 4.67 12.85
N PRO A 23 15.06 3.73 13.80
CA PRO A 23 13.93 2.78 13.65
C PRO A 23 12.59 3.47 13.43
N GLY A 24 12.30 4.55 14.16
CA GLY A 24 11.04 5.29 14.00
C GLY A 24 10.95 6.04 12.66
N GLU A 25 12.08 6.56 12.13
CA GLU A 25 12.12 7.12 10.78
C GLU A 25 11.81 6.03 9.73
N PHE A 26 12.35 4.83 9.90
CA PHE A 26 12.15 3.69 9.01
C PHE A 26 10.72 3.15 9.06
N LEU A 27 10.18 2.96 10.28
CA LEU A 27 8.81 2.46 10.48
C LEU A 27 7.75 3.41 9.94
N ARG A 28 8.00 4.71 9.96
CA ARG A 28 7.10 5.70 9.35
C ARG A 28 6.97 5.51 7.84
N GLY A 29 8.09 5.18 7.18
CA GLY A 29 8.14 4.90 5.76
C GLY A 29 9.57 4.73 5.28
N HIS A 30 9.79 3.73 4.43
CA HIS A 30 11.11 3.37 3.89
C HIS A 30 10.99 2.97 2.41
N ILE A 31 12.11 2.88 1.73
CA ILE A 31 12.17 2.32 0.38
C ILE A 31 11.92 0.82 0.50
N PRO A 32 10.90 0.25 -0.16
CA PRO A 32 10.61 -1.17 -0.08
C PRO A 32 11.84 -2.03 -0.40
N GLY A 33 12.06 -3.07 0.41
CA GLY A 33 13.23 -3.94 0.30
C GLY A 33 14.51 -3.40 0.96
N ALA A 34 14.51 -2.22 1.57
CA ALA A 34 15.65 -1.71 2.31
C ALA A 34 15.82 -2.41 3.66
N PHE A 35 17.08 -2.71 4.02
CA PHE A 35 17.46 -3.18 5.36
C PHE A 35 17.69 -1.99 6.29
N ASN A 36 17.04 -1.96 7.44
CA ASN A 36 17.32 -0.93 8.42
C ASN A 36 18.51 -1.31 9.29
N ILE A 37 19.61 -0.58 9.14
CA ILE A 37 20.78 -0.65 10.02
C ILE A 37 20.97 0.74 10.61
N PRO A 38 20.25 1.09 11.70
CA PRO A 38 20.18 2.45 12.20
C PRO A 38 21.52 2.89 12.80
N LEU A 39 22.05 4.01 12.30
CA LEU A 39 23.24 4.61 12.87
C LEU A 39 22.98 5.10 14.31
N PHE A 40 21.72 5.47 14.61
CA PHE A 40 21.28 5.97 15.90
C PHE A 40 19.93 5.36 16.27
N SER A 41 19.70 5.13 17.57
CA SER A 41 18.35 4.91 18.08
C SER A 41 17.47 6.16 17.91
N ASP A 42 16.18 6.07 18.20
CA ASP A 42 15.28 7.22 18.10
C ASP A 42 15.66 8.28 19.15
N GLU A 43 16.05 7.88 20.36
CA GLU A 43 16.49 8.77 21.44
C GLU A 43 17.82 9.45 21.11
N GLU A 44 18.81 8.68 20.62
CA GLU A 44 20.11 9.22 20.19
C GLU A 44 19.94 10.23 19.05
N ARG A 45 19.10 9.86 18.07
CA ARG A 45 18.77 10.75 16.95
C ARG A 45 18.09 12.03 17.40
N ALA A 46 17.19 11.97 18.39
CA ALA A 46 16.53 13.15 18.96
C ALA A 46 17.54 14.06 19.68
N GLN A 47 18.44 13.49 20.47
CA GLN A 47 19.50 14.25 21.15
C GLN A 47 20.43 14.96 20.15
N ILE A 48 20.91 14.25 19.12
CA ILE A 48 21.75 14.83 18.06
C ILE A 48 20.99 15.95 17.33
N GLY A 49 19.70 15.75 17.04
CA GLY A 49 18.86 16.75 16.39
C GLY A 49 18.72 18.04 17.24
N THR A 50 18.55 17.90 18.56
CA THR A 50 18.49 19.01 19.49
C THR A 50 19.83 19.77 19.54
N LEU A 51 20.95 19.05 19.65
CA LEU A 51 22.27 19.66 19.63
C LEU A 51 22.54 20.44 18.34
N TYR A 52 22.15 19.86 17.20
CA TYR A 52 22.31 20.51 15.90
C TYR A 52 21.53 21.82 15.77
N THR A 53 20.32 21.87 16.31
CA THR A 53 19.44 23.05 16.19
C THR A 53 19.68 24.10 17.26
N GLN A 54 20.09 23.70 18.49
CA GLN A 54 20.19 24.60 19.63
C GLN A 54 21.63 25.03 19.96
N LEU A 55 22.63 24.24 19.54
CA LEU A 55 24.03 24.53 19.85
C LEU A 55 24.86 24.70 18.57
N SER A 56 25.38 23.62 18.01
CA SER A 56 26.15 23.66 16.77
C SER A 56 26.23 22.31 16.05
N ALA A 57 26.60 22.36 14.77
CA ALA A 57 26.82 21.15 13.95
C ALA A 57 28.02 20.33 14.47
N GLU A 58 29.06 21.01 15.04
CA GLU A 58 30.26 20.37 15.59
C GLU A 58 29.89 19.51 16.81
N LYS A 59 29.13 20.07 17.76
CA LYS A 59 28.69 19.33 18.96
C LYS A 59 27.74 18.17 18.61
N ALA A 60 26.87 18.35 17.63
CA ALA A 60 26.04 17.30 17.15
C ALA A 60 26.87 16.16 16.49
N MET A 61 27.95 16.50 15.80
CA MET A 61 28.85 15.52 15.19
C MET A 61 29.64 14.76 16.25
N GLU A 62 30.22 15.47 17.25
CA GLU A 62 30.94 14.88 18.36
C GLU A 62 30.08 13.87 19.12
N LYS A 63 28.85 14.26 19.48
CA LYS A 63 27.88 13.35 20.11
C LYS A 63 27.48 12.17 19.23
N GLY A 64 27.34 12.42 17.94
CA GLY A 64 27.06 11.35 16.98
C GLY A 64 28.17 10.31 16.87
N LEU A 65 29.44 10.73 16.95
CA LEU A 65 30.60 9.83 16.99
C LEU A 65 30.61 9.02 18.30
N GLU A 66 30.37 9.67 19.44
CA GLU A 66 30.29 9.01 20.75
C GLU A 66 29.26 7.86 20.73
N PHE A 67 28.09 8.08 20.13
CA PHE A 67 27.04 7.07 20.01
C PHE A 67 27.35 5.98 18.98
N ALA A 68 28.03 6.31 17.90
CA ALA A 68 28.30 5.37 16.80
C ALA A 68 29.51 4.46 17.10
N GLU A 69 30.54 4.94 17.79
CA GLU A 69 31.80 4.24 17.98
C GLU A 69 31.64 2.84 18.65
N PRO A 70 30.83 2.69 19.74
CA PRO A 70 30.62 1.38 20.36
C PRO A 70 29.90 0.36 19.46
N LYS A 71 29.22 0.82 18.41
CA LYS A 71 28.37 -0.01 17.54
C LYS A 71 29.06 -0.39 16.21
N ARG A 72 30.30 0.06 15.98
CA ARG A 72 30.96 -0.13 14.67
C ARG A 72 31.03 -1.58 14.19
N GLN A 73 31.34 -2.51 15.10
CA GLN A 73 31.38 -3.92 14.75
C GLN A 73 29.99 -4.44 14.37
N TRP A 74 28.95 -4.08 15.15
CA TRP A 74 27.57 -4.45 14.86
C TRP A 74 27.11 -3.94 13.49
N TYR A 75 27.45 -2.69 13.11
CA TYR A 75 27.14 -2.16 11.78
C TYR A 75 27.74 -3.01 10.66
N LEU A 76 28.99 -3.44 10.83
CA LEU A 76 29.66 -4.27 9.86
C LEU A 76 29.03 -5.65 9.75
N ASP A 77 28.73 -6.28 10.88
CA ASP A 77 28.12 -7.61 10.92
C ASP A 77 26.75 -7.62 10.25
N GLU A 78 25.89 -6.63 10.54
CA GLU A 78 24.58 -6.50 9.92
C GLU A 78 24.69 -6.15 8.42
N ALA A 79 25.63 -5.30 8.03
CA ALA A 79 25.86 -4.98 6.63
C ALA A 79 26.37 -6.19 5.83
N CYS A 80 27.20 -7.04 6.43
CA CYS A 80 27.63 -8.30 5.81
C CYS A 80 26.46 -9.28 5.60
N LYS A 81 25.50 -9.33 6.52
CA LYS A 81 24.27 -10.13 6.37
C LYS A 81 23.40 -9.59 5.25
N ALA A 82 23.20 -8.27 5.18
CA ALA A 82 22.38 -7.61 4.18
C ALA A 82 23.00 -7.66 2.77
N ALA A 83 24.34 -7.61 2.69
CA ALA A 83 25.09 -7.53 1.44
C ALA A 83 26.35 -8.42 1.45
N PRO A 84 26.20 -9.75 1.46
CA PRO A 84 27.32 -10.69 1.60
C PRO A 84 28.33 -10.62 0.44
N GLY A 85 27.94 -10.08 -0.71
CA GLY A 85 28.83 -9.83 -1.86
C GLY A 85 29.73 -8.59 -1.72
N GLY A 86 29.59 -7.81 -0.65
CA GLY A 86 30.34 -6.59 -0.42
C GLY A 86 30.00 -5.43 -1.37
N ASN A 87 28.84 -5.49 -2.03
CA ASN A 87 28.32 -4.44 -2.89
C ASN A 87 26.97 -3.97 -2.35
N VAL A 88 26.80 -2.67 -2.11
CA VAL A 88 25.62 -2.15 -1.39
C VAL A 88 25.30 -0.70 -1.78
N ALA A 89 24.04 -0.35 -1.76
CA ALA A 89 23.58 1.03 -1.74
C ALA A 89 23.22 1.45 -0.31
N VAL A 90 23.52 2.70 0.06
CA VAL A 90 23.28 3.23 1.41
C VAL A 90 22.59 4.58 1.31
N HIS A 91 21.63 4.81 2.16
CA HIS A 91 21.02 6.13 2.29
C HIS A 91 20.69 6.50 3.74
N CYS A 92 20.51 7.78 3.95
CA CYS A 92 19.82 8.37 5.11
C CYS A 92 18.73 9.32 4.62
N TRP A 93 18.24 10.23 5.45
CA TRP A 93 17.17 11.16 5.08
C TRP A 93 17.50 12.03 3.84
N ARG A 94 18.73 12.58 3.75
CA ARG A 94 19.15 13.51 2.66
C ARG A 94 20.45 13.10 1.95
N GLY A 95 20.96 11.88 2.19
CA GLY A 95 22.27 11.47 1.65
C GLY A 95 23.44 12.28 2.24
N GLY A 96 23.32 12.70 3.51
CA GLY A 96 24.32 13.52 4.21
C GLY A 96 25.32 12.72 5.04
N LEU A 97 25.77 13.30 6.18
CA LEU A 97 26.82 12.74 7.02
C LEU A 97 26.54 11.33 7.51
N ARG A 98 25.31 11.01 7.94
CA ARG A 98 24.95 9.66 8.44
C ARG A 98 25.32 8.56 7.43
N SER A 99 24.82 8.65 6.21
CA SER A 99 25.09 7.64 5.18
C SER A 99 26.54 7.66 4.69
N ARG A 100 27.20 8.83 4.66
CA ARG A 100 28.61 8.95 4.27
C ARG A 100 29.55 8.33 5.30
N SER A 101 29.32 8.56 6.60
CA SER A 101 30.13 7.96 7.67
C SER A 101 29.98 6.45 7.71
N PHE A 102 28.73 5.95 7.57
CA PHE A 102 28.46 4.53 7.48
C PHE A 102 29.15 3.89 6.26
N ALA A 103 29.01 4.49 5.09
CA ALA A 103 29.65 4.03 3.86
C ALA A 103 31.18 4.00 3.96
N ARG A 104 31.79 5.02 4.58
CA ARG A 104 33.24 5.04 4.84
C ARG A 104 33.65 3.86 5.71
N HIS A 105 32.95 3.63 6.81
CA HIS A 105 33.20 2.50 7.70
C HIS A 105 33.14 1.15 6.96
N LEU A 106 32.15 0.94 6.11
CA LEU A 106 32.06 -0.27 5.28
C LEU A 106 33.24 -0.39 4.30
N GLY A 107 33.62 0.74 3.68
CA GLY A 107 34.76 0.76 2.74
C GLY A 107 36.10 0.43 3.39
N GLU A 108 36.33 0.92 4.63
CA GLU A 108 37.50 0.60 5.46
C GLU A 108 37.55 -0.89 5.87
N ASN A 109 36.39 -1.58 5.86
CA ASN A 109 36.24 -2.98 6.26
C ASN A 109 35.90 -3.93 5.10
N GLY A 110 36.35 -3.62 3.87
CA GLY A 110 36.41 -4.58 2.77
C GLY A 110 35.20 -4.59 1.82
N PHE A 111 34.23 -3.69 1.96
CA PHE A 111 33.17 -3.52 0.96
C PHE A 111 33.75 -2.95 -0.33
N LYS A 112 33.45 -3.59 -1.46
CA LYS A 112 34.08 -3.31 -2.77
C LYS A 112 33.42 -2.16 -3.50
N ARG A 113 32.07 -2.15 -3.52
CA ARG A 113 31.26 -1.14 -4.18
C ARG A 113 30.20 -0.62 -3.23
N ILE A 114 30.22 0.67 -2.97
CA ILE A 114 29.26 1.33 -2.08
C ILE A 114 28.67 2.52 -2.83
N GLU A 115 27.37 2.50 -3.04
CA GLU A 115 26.63 3.54 -3.73
C GLU A 115 25.83 4.36 -2.71
N LEU A 116 26.02 5.68 -2.70
CA LEU A 116 25.26 6.59 -1.87
C LEU A 116 24.08 7.16 -2.65
N ILE A 117 22.85 6.91 -2.19
CA ILE A 117 21.65 7.49 -2.83
C ILE A 117 21.69 9.02 -2.71
N LYS A 118 21.86 9.71 -3.84
CA LYS A 118 21.88 11.17 -3.92
C LYS A 118 20.53 11.76 -3.45
N GLY A 119 20.59 12.65 -2.45
CA GLY A 119 19.40 13.22 -1.83
C GLY A 119 18.65 12.30 -0.88
N GLY A 120 19.09 11.04 -0.73
CA GLY A 120 18.58 10.07 0.23
C GLY A 120 17.09 9.78 0.10
N TYR A 121 16.46 9.36 1.19
CA TYR A 121 15.04 9.05 1.25
C TYR A 121 14.14 10.22 0.81
N LYS A 122 14.54 11.46 1.09
CA LYS A 122 13.79 12.64 0.64
C LYS A 122 13.70 12.74 -0.89
N ALA A 123 14.75 12.34 -1.61
CA ALA A 123 14.73 12.32 -3.08
C ALA A 123 13.81 11.20 -3.60
N TYR A 124 13.85 10.02 -2.98
CA TYR A 124 12.91 8.92 -3.27
C TYR A 124 11.45 9.37 -3.09
N ARG A 125 11.11 9.95 -1.94
CA ARG A 125 9.73 10.41 -1.68
C ARG A 125 9.23 11.45 -2.69
N ARG A 126 10.10 12.36 -3.14
CA ARG A 126 9.72 13.29 -4.22
C ARG A 126 9.39 12.56 -5.52
N GLN A 127 10.13 11.51 -5.84
CA GLN A 127 9.85 10.70 -7.03
C GLN A 127 8.54 9.91 -6.88
N VAL A 128 8.29 9.32 -5.71
CA VAL A 128 7.03 8.63 -5.41
C VAL A 128 5.83 9.56 -5.65
N LEU A 129 5.84 10.75 -5.07
CA LEU A 129 4.72 11.67 -5.20
C LEU A 129 4.55 12.20 -6.64
N ALA A 130 5.66 12.59 -7.28
CA ALA A 130 5.65 13.09 -8.66
C ALA A 130 5.23 12.01 -9.68
N TYR A 131 5.42 10.73 -9.39
CA TYR A 131 5.04 9.65 -10.30
C TYR A 131 3.54 9.67 -10.60
N PHE A 132 2.71 9.84 -9.58
CA PHE A 132 1.25 9.81 -9.70
C PHE A 132 0.65 11.08 -10.32
N GLU A 133 1.45 12.13 -10.53
CA GLU A 133 1.06 13.32 -11.29
C GLU A 133 1.05 13.08 -12.81
N ASN A 134 1.77 12.04 -13.28
CA ASN A 134 1.80 11.67 -14.68
C ASN A 134 0.55 10.88 -15.08
N PRO A 135 0.11 10.98 -16.34
CA PRO A 135 -1.00 10.19 -16.85
C PRO A 135 -0.74 8.68 -16.73
N LEU A 136 -1.70 7.96 -16.19
CA LEU A 136 -1.68 6.50 -16.04
C LEU A 136 -2.78 5.87 -16.91
N ASN A 137 -2.48 4.73 -17.50
CA ASN A 137 -3.46 3.96 -18.28
C ASN A 137 -4.19 3.00 -17.32
N LEU A 138 -5.35 3.42 -16.80
CA LEU A 138 -6.09 2.71 -15.76
C LEU A 138 -7.39 2.10 -16.30
N ALA A 139 -7.67 0.86 -15.88
CA ALA A 139 -8.96 0.19 -16.01
C ALA A 139 -9.49 -0.13 -14.60
N ILE A 140 -10.69 0.36 -14.25
CA ILE A 140 -11.22 0.25 -12.90
C ILE A 140 -12.31 -0.82 -12.83
N ILE A 141 -12.20 -1.72 -11.85
CA ILE A 141 -13.23 -2.72 -11.55
C ILE A 141 -14.13 -2.17 -10.46
N GLY A 142 -15.35 -1.79 -10.84
CA GLY A 142 -16.40 -1.36 -9.94
C GLY A 142 -17.33 -2.52 -9.55
N GLY A 143 -18.07 -2.32 -8.49
CA GLY A 143 -19.08 -3.27 -8.01
C GLY A 143 -19.36 -3.08 -6.53
N TYR A 144 -20.56 -3.42 -6.12
CA TYR A 144 -20.96 -3.34 -4.72
C TYR A 144 -20.10 -4.22 -3.80
N THR A 145 -20.16 -3.99 -2.51
CA THR A 145 -19.50 -4.82 -1.50
C THR A 145 -19.86 -6.30 -1.70
N GLY A 146 -18.86 -7.15 -1.68
CA GLY A 146 -19.00 -8.61 -1.89
C GLY A 146 -19.14 -9.05 -3.36
N SER A 147 -18.94 -8.17 -4.34
CA SER A 147 -18.99 -8.54 -5.76
C SER A 147 -17.77 -9.35 -6.25
N GLY A 148 -16.73 -9.52 -5.42
CA GLY A 148 -15.57 -10.35 -5.76
C GLY A 148 -14.51 -9.62 -6.58
N LYS A 149 -14.41 -8.29 -6.46
CA LYS A 149 -13.43 -7.49 -7.19
C LYS A 149 -11.98 -7.98 -7.02
N THR A 150 -11.59 -8.25 -5.78
CA THR A 150 -10.21 -8.66 -5.45
C THR A 150 -9.87 -10.03 -6.02
N GLU A 151 -10.82 -10.99 -5.93
CA GLU A 151 -10.66 -12.32 -6.54
C GLU A 151 -10.58 -12.23 -8.07
N ILE A 152 -11.41 -11.38 -8.69
CA ILE A 152 -11.38 -11.13 -10.15
C ILE A 152 -10.06 -10.47 -10.54
N LEU A 153 -9.55 -9.53 -9.73
CA LEU A 153 -8.25 -8.88 -9.95
C LEU A 153 -7.11 -9.92 -9.95
N GLY A 154 -7.14 -10.86 -8.98
CA GLY A 154 -6.20 -11.98 -8.95
C GLY A 154 -6.30 -12.89 -10.18
N THR A 155 -7.52 -13.14 -10.66
CA THR A 155 -7.76 -13.93 -11.89
C THR A 155 -7.24 -13.19 -13.13
N LEU A 156 -7.47 -11.87 -13.25
CA LEU A 156 -6.90 -11.06 -14.33
C LEU A 156 -5.37 -11.14 -14.35
N ALA A 157 -4.73 -11.10 -13.18
CA ALA A 157 -3.28 -11.28 -13.07
C ALA A 157 -2.82 -12.65 -13.59
N SER A 158 -3.55 -13.73 -13.24
CA SER A 158 -3.25 -15.08 -13.72
C SER A 158 -3.43 -15.24 -15.25
N LEU A 159 -4.32 -14.45 -15.85
CA LEU A 159 -4.52 -14.36 -17.30
C LEU A 159 -3.52 -13.42 -18.00
N GLY A 160 -2.54 -12.87 -17.27
CA GLY A 160 -1.46 -12.05 -17.82
C GLY A 160 -1.81 -10.57 -17.99
N GLU A 161 -2.91 -10.10 -17.40
CA GLU A 161 -3.22 -8.68 -17.32
C GLU A 161 -2.41 -8.01 -16.19
N GLN A 162 -2.15 -6.70 -16.30
CA GLN A 162 -1.47 -5.94 -15.26
C GLN A 162 -2.47 -5.52 -14.19
N THR A 163 -2.22 -5.90 -12.96
CA THR A 163 -3.11 -5.62 -11.83
C THR A 163 -2.34 -5.03 -10.65
N ILE A 164 -2.97 -4.17 -9.87
CA ILE A 164 -2.46 -3.70 -8.59
C ILE A 164 -3.59 -3.80 -7.58
N ASP A 165 -3.40 -4.63 -6.56
CA ASP A 165 -4.32 -4.85 -5.46
C ASP A 165 -4.17 -3.74 -4.40
N LEU A 166 -5.05 -2.74 -4.48
CA LEU A 166 -5.04 -1.59 -3.57
C LEU A 166 -5.39 -2.00 -2.13
N GLU A 167 -6.36 -2.90 -1.97
CA GLU A 167 -6.78 -3.43 -0.66
C GLU A 167 -5.66 -4.25 -0.01
N GLY A 168 -4.98 -5.10 -0.79
CA GLY A 168 -3.84 -5.90 -0.33
C GLY A 168 -2.67 -5.03 0.11
N ILE A 169 -2.28 -4.01 -0.67
CA ILE A 169 -1.21 -3.07 -0.29
C ILE A 169 -1.59 -2.26 0.95
N ALA A 170 -2.87 -1.91 1.12
CA ALA A 170 -3.38 -1.21 2.29
C ALA A 170 -3.55 -2.12 3.51
N CYS A 171 -3.46 -3.43 3.40
CA CYS A 171 -3.85 -4.41 4.41
C CYS A 171 -5.28 -4.14 4.94
N HIS A 172 -6.23 -3.84 4.03
CA HIS A 172 -7.60 -3.49 4.41
C HIS A 172 -8.58 -3.63 3.24
N LYS A 173 -9.67 -4.37 3.40
CA LYS A 173 -10.68 -4.66 2.36
C LYS A 173 -11.74 -3.55 2.20
N GLY A 174 -11.35 -2.30 2.19
CA GLY A 174 -12.18 -1.12 1.87
C GLY A 174 -13.35 -0.81 2.82
N SER A 175 -14.07 -1.81 3.31
CA SER A 175 -15.28 -1.65 4.13
C SER A 175 -14.99 -1.52 5.64
N SER A 176 -16.02 -1.23 6.45
CA SER A 176 -15.89 -1.24 7.93
C SER A 176 -15.56 -2.63 8.51
N PHE A 177 -15.70 -3.68 7.73
CA PHE A 177 -15.26 -5.04 8.02
C PHE A 177 -13.87 -5.34 7.48
N GLY A 178 -13.30 -4.42 6.73
CA GLY A 178 -12.09 -4.62 5.92
C GLY A 178 -10.82 -4.93 6.72
N ALA A 179 -10.76 -4.57 7.99
CA ALA A 179 -9.64 -4.90 8.87
C ALA A 179 -9.67 -6.37 9.35
N ILE A 180 -10.82 -7.06 9.22
CA ILE A 180 -10.98 -8.44 9.74
C ILE A 180 -10.11 -9.39 8.91
N GLY A 181 -9.22 -10.11 9.59
CA GLY A 181 -8.30 -11.07 8.96
C GLY A 181 -7.11 -10.43 8.25
N CYS A 182 -6.95 -9.10 8.34
CA CYS A 182 -5.78 -8.39 7.84
C CYS A 182 -4.77 -8.12 8.97
N GLY A 183 -3.51 -7.96 8.61
CA GLY A 183 -2.48 -7.46 9.52
C GLY A 183 -2.64 -5.95 9.80
N PRO A 184 -1.70 -5.36 10.55
CA PRO A 184 -1.70 -3.91 10.78
C PRO A 184 -1.52 -3.17 9.46
N GLN A 185 -2.29 -2.10 9.29
CA GLN A 185 -2.13 -1.23 8.12
C GLN A 185 -0.77 -0.53 8.15
N PRO A 186 -0.14 -0.31 6.98
CA PRO A 186 1.02 0.57 6.89
C PRO A 186 0.65 2.01 7.25
N THR A 187 1.64 2.87 7.44
CA THR A 187 1.41 4.32 7.40
C THR A 187 1.01 4.74 6.00
N THR A 188 0.34 5.89 5.83
CA THR A 188 0.05 6.44 4.49
C THR A 188 1.32 6.61 3.66
N GLU A 189 2.42 7.06 4.28
CA GLU A 189 3.71 7.22 3.60
C GLU A 189 4.25 5.88 3.07
N GLN A 190 4.17 4.81 3.88
CA GLN A 190 4.61 3.48 3.44
C GLN A 190 3.67 2.88 2.39
N PHE A 191 2.37 3.10 2.52
CA PHE A 191 1.38 2.70 1.53
C PHE A 191 1.67 3.33 0.15
N GLU A 192 1.95 4.64 0.11
CA GLU A 192 2.35 5.34 -1.12
C GLU A 192 3.67 4.81 -1.70
N ASN A 193 4.63 4.47 -0.85
CA ASN A 193 5.89 3.84 -1.28
C ASN A 193 5.64 2.47 -1.93
N ASN A 194 4.79 1.64 -1.32
CA ASN A 194 4.44 0.32 -1.83
C ASN A 194 3.66 0.41 -3.15
N LEU A 195 2.74 1.38 -3.26
CA LEU A 195 2.03 1.67 -4.51
C LEU A 195 3.01 2.06 -5.62
N PHE A 196 3.94 2.95 -5.35
CA PHE A 196 4.94 3.35 -6.32
C PHE A 196 5.77 2.14 -6.80
N GLU A 197 6.19 1.25 -5.89
CA GLU A 197 6.91 0.02 -6.26
C GLU A 197 6.07 -0.89 -7.17
N ALA A 198 4.77 -0.99 -6.93
CA ALA A 198 3.89 -1.77 -7.79
C ALA A 198 3.75 -1.12 -9.19
N PHE A 199 3.51 0.19 -9.23
CA PHE A 199 3.30 0.91 -10.48
C PHE A 199 4.55 1.08 -11.34
N ARG A 200 5.74 1.23 -10.77
CA ARG A 200 6.96 1.47 -11.55
C ARG A 200 7.37 0.29 -12.45
N ASN A 201 6.82 -0.88 -12.20
CA ASN A 201 7.13 -2.10 -12.94
C ASN A 201 6.09 -2.42 -14.02
N VAL A 202 5.05 -1.59 -14.20
CA VAL A 202 4.01 -1.81 -15.21
C VAL A 202 4.43 -1.25 -16.56
N ASP A 203 3.97 -1.88 -17.64
CA ASP A 203 4.08 -1.36 -19.00
C ASP A 203 3.02 -0.26 -19.21
N SER A 204 3.45 0.97 -19.41
CA SER A 204 2.57 2.13 -19.61
C SER A 204 1.67 2.05 -20.84
N ASN A 205 2.01 1.19 -21.82
CA ASN A 205 1.22 0.99 -23.03
C ASN A 205 0.01 0.07 -22.81
N ARG A 206 -0.05 -0.64 -21.69
CA ARG A 206 -1.13 -1.56 -21.34
C ARG A 206 -1.91 -0.99 -20.16
N PRO A 207 -3.23 -1.24 -20.08
CA PRO A 207 -4.00 -0.83 -18.91
C PRO A 207 -3.54 -1.56 -17.64
N VAL A 208 -3.61 -0.85 -16.52
CA VAL A 208 -3.44 -1.43 -15.18
C VAL A 208 -4.82 -1.51 -14.53
N TRP A 209 -5.21 -2.70 -14.12
CA TRP A 209 -6.48 -2.95 -13.45
C TRP A 209 -6.37 -2.67 -11.96
N LEU A 210 -7.33 -1.89 -11.43
CA LEU A 210 -7.46 -1.54 -10.01
C LEU A 210 -8.89 -1.75 -9.55
N GLU A 211 -9.09 -2.00 -8.25
CA GLU A 211 -10.43 -1.90 -7.66
C GLU A 211 -10.90 -0.45 -7.56
N ASP A 212 -12.21 -0.23 -7.72
CA ASP A 212 -12.85 1.06 -7.46
C ASP A 212 -12.91 1.31 -5.94
N GLU A 213 -11.92 2.02 -5.45
CA GLU A 213 -11.80 2.36 -4.04
C GLU A 213 -12.01 3.85 -3.78
N SER A 214 -12.43 4.16 -2.56
CA SER A 214 -12.51 5.54 -2.08
C SER A 214 -11.10 6.11 -1.87
N HIS A 215 -10.99 7.44 -1.74
CA HIS A 215 -9.71 8.08 -1.43
C HIS A 215 -9.06 7.51 -0.15
N ASN A 216 -9.88 7.04 0.79
CA ASN A 216 -9.43 6.43 2.05
C ASN A 216 -9.69 4.92 2.03
N ILE A 217 -8.67 4.11 2.27
CA ILE A 217 -8.76 2.66 2.45
C ILE A 217 -8.40 2.36 3.91
N GLY A 218 -9.42 2.23 4.77
CA GLY A 218 -9.20 2.17 6.21
C GLY A 218 -8.52 3.43 6.74
N GLY A 219 -7.32 3.31 7.30
CA GLY A 219 -6.53 4.40 7.87
C GLY A 219 -5.51 5.05 6.92
N VAL A 220 -5.40 4.57 5.67
CA VAL A 220 -4.45 5.11 4.68
C VAL A 220 -5.17 5.86 3.56
N ASN A 221 -4.46 6.78 2.90
CA ASN A 221 -4.99 7.57 1.79
C ASN A 221 -4.28 7.21 0.49
N LEU A 222 -5.04 7.07 -0.59
CA LEU A 222 -4.48 7.06 -1.95
C LEU A 222 -3.81 8.40 -2.25
N PRO A 223 -2.69 8.44 -3.01
CA PRO A 223 -2.19 9.69 -3.56
C PRO A 223 -3.31 10.43 -4.30
N LEU A 224 -3.55 11.68 -3.95
CA LEU A 224 -4.67 12.44 -4.52
C LEU A 224 -4.67 12.46 -6.06
N PRO A 225 -3.52 12.65 -6.75
CA PRO A 225 -3.49 12.60 -8.21
C PRO A 225 -3.89 11.21 -8.77
N LEU A 226 -3.49 10.10 -8.13
CA LEU A 226 -3.92 8.76 -8.52
C LEU A 226 -5.43 8.60 -8.39
N TRP A 227 -5.98 8.95 -7.22
CA TRP A 227 -7.41 8.86 -6.99
C TRP A 227 -8.22 9.70 -7.99
N GLN A 228 -7.76 10.91 -8.31
CA GLN A 228 -8.40 11.78 -9.32
C GLN A 228 -8.37 11.16 -10.72
N GLN A 229 -7.31 10.45 -11.08
CA GLN A 229 -7.22 9.72 -12.34
C GLN A 229 -8.16 8.50 -12.35
N MET A 230 -8.24 7.74 -11.25
CA MET A 230 -9.19 6.65 -11.10
C MET A 230 -10.64 7.13 -11.31
N GLN A 231 -11.02 8.29 -10.73
CA GLN A 231 -12.38 8.87 -10.89
C GLN A 231 -12.71 9.24 -12.35
N LYS A 232 -11.70 9.52 -13.17
CA LYS A 232 -11.85 9.89 -14.60
C LYS A 232 -11.70 8.68 -15.53
N SER A 233 -11.16 7.59 -15.02
CA SER A 233 -10.93 6.38 -15.79
C SER A 233 -12.22 5.61 -16.01
N ARG A 234 -12.24 4.75 -17.03
CA ARG A 234 -13.37 3.88 -17.28
C ARG A 234 -13.50 2.87 -16.15
N THR A 235 -14.73 2.74 -15.65
CA THR A 235 -15.08 1.80 -14.60
C THR A 235 -16.01 0.74 -15.16
N TRP A 236 -15.59 -0.51 -15.11
CA TRP A 236 -16.36 -1.69 -15.44
C TRP A 236 -17.10 -2.15 -14.18
N PHE A 237 -18.38 -1.75 -14.04
CA PHE A 237 -19.17 -1.97 -12.85
C PHE A 237 -19.92 -3.29 -12.91
N LEU A 238 -19.54 -4.24 -12.05
CA LEU A 238 -20.13 -5.56 -11.97
C LEU A 238 -21.44 -5.54 -11.16
N ARG A 239 -22.55 -5.81 -11.81
CA ARG A 239 -23.88 -5.99 -11.21
C ARG A 239 -24.07 -7.44 -10.78
N VAL A 240 -23.55 -7.79 -9.60
CA VAL A 240 -23.71 -9.12 -9.00
C VAL A 240 -24.94 -9.14 -8.09
N PRO A 241 -25.85 -10.14 -8.18
CA PRO A 241 -27.02 -10.28 -7.31
C PRO A 241 -26.65 -10.26 -5.83
N ARG A 242 -27.52 -9.65 -5.00
CA ARG A 242 -27.24 -9.44 -3.58
C ARG A 242 -27.06 -10.74 -2.81
N GLU A 243 -27.82 -11.76 -3.16
CA GLU A 243 -27.76 -13.10 -2.56
C GLU A 243 -26.39 -13.74 -2.80
N MET A 244 -25.86 -13.66 -4.01
CA MET A 244 -24.53 -14.17 -4.34
C MET A 244 -23.43 -13.42 -3.56
N ARG A 245 -23.57 -12.11 -3.43
CA ARG A 245 -22.65 -11.29 -2.64
C ARG A 245 -22.71 -11.64 -1.15
N ALA A 246 -23.93 -11.89 -0.62
CA ALA A 246 -24.12 -12.32 0.75
C ALA A 246 -23.45 -13.66 1.02
N MET A 247 -23.63 -14.66 0.13
CA MET A 247 -22.96 -15.95 0.24
C MET A 247 -21.43 -15.82 0.26
N ARG A 248 -20.87 -14.98 -0.60
CA ARG A 248 -19.41 -14.73 -0.63
C ARG A 248 -18.93 -14.10 0.68
N LEU A 249 -19.65 -13.11 1.22
CA LEU A 249 -19.30 -12.50 2.50
C LEU A 249 -19.37 -13.51 3.65
N VAL A 250 -20.37 -14.37 3.68
CA VAL A 250 -20.46 -15.45 4.68
C VAL A 250 -19.25 -16.36 4.58
N SER A 251 -18.91 -16.84 3.39
CA SER A 251 -17.72 -17.68 3.19
C SER A 251 -16.43 -17.00 3.64
N GLY A 252 -16.29 -15.70 3.43
CA GLY A 252 -15.08 -14.94 3.78
C GLY A 252 -14.98 -14.51 5.24
N TYR A 253 -16.11 -14.37 5.95
CA TYR A 253 -16.12 -13.75 7.28
C TYR A 253 -16.67 -14.63 8.41
N ALA A 254 -17.51 -15.64 8.14
CA ALA A 254 -18.13 -16.44 9.21
C ALA A 254 -17.12 -17.14 10.11
N GLY A 255 -15.96 -17.51 9.59
CA GLY A 255 -14.89 -18.17 10.33
C GLY A 255 -14.25 -17.33 11.44
N PHE A 256 -14.44 -16.00 11.44
CA PHE A 256 -13.89 -15.12 12.49
C PHE A 256 -14.75 -15.10 13.77
N GLY A 257 -15.93 -15.71 13.75
CA GLY A 257 -16.82 -15.86 14.88
C GLY A 257 -17.69 -14.62 15.17
N PRO A 258 -18.75 -14.81 15.99
CA PRO A 258 -19.77 -13.78 16.19
C PRO A 258 -19.24 -12.52 16.89
N GLY A 259 -18.31 -12.65 17.85
CA GLY A 259 -17.78 -11.49 18.58
C GLY A 259 -17.12 -10.44 17.69
N VAL A 260 -16.27 -10.87 16.76
CA VAL A 260 -15.57 -9.98 15.82
C VAL A 260 -16.57 -9.31 14.87
N LEU A 261 -17.57 -10.06 14.41
CA LEU A 261 -18.58 -9.56 13.46
C LEU A 261 -19.54 -8.56 14.13
N THR A 262 -19.97 -8.81 15.37
CA THR A 262 -20.83 -7.90 16.13
C THR A 262 -20.13 -6.59 16.47
N GLU A 263 -18.82 -6.65 16.77
CA GLU A 263 -18.01 -5.45 16.96
C GLU A 263 -17.97 -4.61 15.66
N ALA A 264 -17.78 -5.22 14.50
CA ALA A 264 -17.81 -4.53 13.21
C ALA A 264 -19.19 -3.92 12.90
N ILE A 265 -20.29 -4.60 13.22
CA ILE A 265 -21.66 -4.08 13.10
C ILE A 265 -21.83 -2.87 14.04
N THR A 266 -21.31 -2.92 15.24
CA THR A 266 -21.39 -1.82 16.21
C THR A 266 -20.72 -0.55 15.67
N ARG A 267 -19.56 -0.68 15.02
CA ARG A 267 -18.87 0.45 14.37
C ARG A 267 -19.71 1.18 13.33
N ILE A 268 -20.61 0.49 12.65
CA ILE A 268 -21.51 1.09 11.63
C ILE A 268 -22.92 1.32 12.12
N SER A 269 -23.24 1.03 13.38
CA SER A 269 -24.61 1.05 13.94
C SER A 269 -25.35 2.37 13.69
N ARG A 270 -24.65 3.51 13.87
CA ARG A 270 -25.20 4.84 13.60
C ARG A 270 -25.64 5.04 12.14
N ARG A 271 -24.89 4.47 11.20
CA ARG A 271 -25.14 4.59 9.75
C ARG A 271 -26.14 3.55 9.27
N LEU A 272 -26.11 2.34 9.83
CA LEU A 272 -27.01 1.23 9.53
C LEU A 272 -28.42 1.48 10.08
N GLY A 273 -28.52 2.31 11.14
CA GLY A 273 -29.72 2.53 11.93
C GLY A 273 -29.84 1.51 13.07
N LEU A 274 -30.38 1.95 14.22
CA LEU A 274 -30.42 1.15 15.44
C LEU A 274 -31.19 -0.17 15.25
N GLU A 275 -32.33 -0.13 14.57
CA GLU A 275 -33.16 -1.32 14.31
C GLU A 275 -32.40 -2.38 13.51
N ASN A 276 -31.81 -2.00 12.36
CA ASN A 276 -31.06 -2.90 11.50
C ASN A 276 -29.78 -3.41 12.19
N SER A 277 -29.11 -2.55 12.94
CA SER A 277 -27.93 -2.93 13.71
C SER A 277 -28.27 -3.99 14.78
N THR A 278 -29.32 -3.77 15.56
CA THR A 278 -29.77 -4.73 16.58
C THR A 278 -30.19 -6.05 15.93
N LYS A 279 -30.94 -5.99 14.82
CA LYS A 279 -31.37 -7.18 14.09
C LYS A 279 -30.19 -7.96 13.52
N ALA A 280 -29.24 -7.29 12.86
CA ALA A 280 -28.04 -7.93 12.31
C ALA A 280 -27.18 -8.56 13.40
N THR A 281 -27.01 -7.89 14.57
CA THR A 281 -26.28 -8.42 15.71
C THR A 281 -26.90 -9.73 16.22
N ARG A 282 -28.22 -9.74 16.46
CA ARG A 282 -28.94 -10.95 16.89
C ARG A 282 -28.81 -12.11 15.91
N LEU A 283 -28.88 -11.82 14.62
CA LEU A 283 -28.71 -12.82 13.57
C LEU A 283 -27.30 -13.45 13.59
N VAL A 284 -26.27 -12.61 13.76
CA VAL A 284 -24.88 -13.06 13.87
C VAL A 284 -24.69 -13.92 15.12
N GLU A 285 -25.22 -13.50 16.27
CA GLU A 285 -25.18 -14.26 17.52
C GLU A 285 -25.91 -15.61 17.41
N GLY A 286 -26.97 -15.66 16.61
CA GLY A 286 -27.73 -16.88 16.31
C GLY A 286 -27.13 -17.75 15.19
N GLY A 287 -25.97 -17.38 14.60
CA GLY A 287 -25.34 -18.11 13.50
C GLY A 287 -26.00 -17.92 12.14
N LEU A 288 -26.96 -17.00 12.02
CA LEU A 288 -27.70 -16.69 10.80
C LEU A 288 -26.94 -15.60 10.01
N TYR A 289 -25.73 -15.94 9.58
CA TYR A 289 -24.79 -15.00 8.94
C TYR A 289 -25.29 -14.48 7.57
N PHE A 290 -26.01 -15.31 6.82
CA PHE A 290 -26.52 -14.94 5.50
C PHE A 290 -27.58 -13.84 5.61
N GLU A 291 -28.53 -13.97 6.51
CA GLU A 291 -29.58 -13.00 6.75
C GLU A 291 -28.99 -11.67 7.29
N ALA A 292 -28.00 -11.77 8.17
CA ALA A 292 -27.26 -10.60 8.65
C ALA A 292 -26.55 -9.88 7.50
N ALA A 293 -25.88 -10.62 6.62
CA ALA A 293 -25.20 -10.06 5.45
C ALA A 293 -26.17 -9.34 4.51
N LEU A 294 -27.37 -9.86 4.27
CA LEU A 294 -28.38 -9.20 3.43
C LEU A 294 -28.81 -7.84 4.00
N ILE A 295 -28.97 -7.73 5.33
CA ILE A 295 -29.29 -6.45 5.99
C ILE A 295 -28.15 -5.44 5.81
N ILE A 296 -26.92 -5.87 6.05
CA ILE A 296 -25.74 -5.03 5.97
C ILE A 296 -25.50 -4.56 4.54
N LEU A 297 -25.63 -5.46 3.55
CA LEU A 297 -25.49 -5.14 2.13
C LEU A 297 -26.54 -4.11 1.68
N GLY A 298 -27.78 -4.18 2.18
CA GLY A 298 -28.81 -3.18 1.88
C GLY A 298 -28.44 -1.75 2.27
N TYR A 299 -27.63 -1.59 3.31
CA TYR A 299 -27.06 -0.31 3.69
C TYR A 299 -25.90 0.11 2.75
N TYR A 300 -24.96 -0.80 2.49
CA TYR A 300 -23.80 -0.48 1.63
C TYR A 300 -24.25 -0.12 0.22
N ASP A 301 -25.21 -0.84 -0.36
CA ASP A 301 -25.72 -0.56 -1.69
C ASP A 301 -26.28 0.85 -1.81
N LYS A 302 -27.14 1.28 -0.84
CA LYS A 302 -27.66 2.65 -0.79
C LYS A 302 -26.56 3.72 -0.65
N SER A 303 -25.53 3.42 0.11
CA SER A 303 -24.37 4.31 0.27
C SER A 303 -23.59 4.45 -1.03
N TYR A 304 -23.42 3.33 -1.73
CA TYR A 304 -22.71 3.29 -3.01
C TYR A 304 -23.50 3.99 -4.12
N ASP A 305 -24.79 3.74 -4.23
CA ASP A 305 -25.66 4.40 -5.20
C ASP A 305 -25.67 5.92 -5.02
N ARG A 306 -25.68 6.38 -3.76
CA ARG A 306 -25.55 7.81 -3.45
C ARG A 306 -24.19 8.36 -3.91
N ALA A 307 -23.11 7.65 -3.67
CA ALA A 307 -21.79 8.06 -4.13
C ALA A 307 -21.70 8.11 -5.65
N LEU A 308 -22.27 7.14 -6.35
CA LEU A 308 -22.36 7.12 -7.81
C LEU A 308 -23.17 8.30 -8.36
N SER A 309 -24.29 8.66 -7.70
CA SER A 309 -25.15 9.77 -8.15
C SER A 309 -24.54 11.15 -7.92
N LEU A 310 -23.71 11.31 -6.89
CA LEU A 310 -23.04 12.57 -6.58
C LEU A 310 -21.82 12.85 -7.46
N HIS A 311 -21.19 11.80 -7.94
CA HIS A 311 -20.07 11.90 -8.88
C HIS A 311 -20.61 11.60 -10.27
N SER A 312 -20.68 12.62 -11.14
CA SER A 312 -21.06 12.47 -12.55
C SER A 312 -20.02 11.59 -13.28
N ARG A 313 -20.04 10.29 -12.96
CA ARG A 313 -19.16 9.29 -13.59
C ARG A 313 -19.74 8.91 -14.95
N SER A 314 -19.50 9.75 -15.95
CA SER A 314 -19.86 9.48 -17.36
C SER A 314 -19.16 8.22 -17.93
N ASN A 315 -18.22 7.66 -17.19
CA ASN A 315 -17.35 6.56 -17.65
C ASN A 315 -17.66 5.22 -16.97
N VAL A 316 -18.78 5.08 -16.24
CA VAL A 316 -19.19 3.81 -15.63
C VAL A 316 -20.01 3.00 -16.64
N ILE A 317 -19.55 1.80 -16.94
CA ILE A 317 -20.24 0.84 -17.79
C ILE A 317 -20.68 -0.32 -16.91
N GLU A 318 -21.99 -0.53 -16.81
CA GLU A 318 -22.55 -1.61 -16.02
C GLU A 318 -22.51 -2.93 -16.81
N ILE A 319 -22.07 -3.99 -16.15
CA ILE A 319 -22.01 -5.34 -16.68
C ILE A 319 -22.84 -6.24 -15.77
N GLY A 320 -23.89 -6.84 -16.30
CA GLY A 320 -24.66 -7.88 -15.61
C GLY A 320 -23.81 -9.14 -15.44
N VAL A 321 -23.76 -9.65 -14.23
CA VAL A 321 -22.98 -10.84 -13.88
C VAL A 321 -23.90 -11.86 -13.22
N ASP A 322 -24.17 -12.95 -13.91
CA ASP A 322 -25.03 -14.03 -13.43
C ASP A 322 -24.24 -15.23 -12.89
N SER A 323 -22.91 -15.18 -12.98
CA SER A 323 -22.01 -16.22 -12.49
C SER A 323 -21.17 -15.75 -11.30
N ALA A 324 -20.98 -16.63 -10.32
CA ALA A 324 -19.99 -16.47 -9.27
C ALA A 324 -18.57 -16.83 -9.73
N ASP A 325 -18.43 -17.39 -10.92
CA ASP A 325 -17.16 -17.83 -11.50
C ASP A 325 -16.30 -16.61 -11.89
N GLN A 326 -15.12 -16.54 -11.30
CA GLN A 326 -14.22 -15.41 -11.48
C GLN A 326 -13.48 -15.44 -12.81
N GLU A 327 -13.25 -16.64 -13.39
CA GLU A 327 -12.62 -16.78 -14.70
C GLU A 327 -13.55 -16.26 -15.80
N ILE A 328 -14.84 -16.58 -15.70
CA ILE A 328 -15.87 -16.06 -16.62
C ILE A 328 -15.92 -14.53 -16.52
N ASN A 329 -15.95 -14.00 -15.30
CA ASN A 329 -16.05 -12.56 -15.07
C ASN A 329 -14.79 -11.81 -15.50
N ALA A 330 -13.60 -12.35 -15.25
CA ALA A 330 -12.33 -11.77 -15.69
C ALA A 330 -12.21 -11.79 -17.22
N SER A 331 -12.56 -12.90 -17.87
CA SER A 331 -12.58 -13.02 -19.33
C SER A 331 -13.52 -12.01 -19.97
N LEU A 332 -14.72 -11.84 -19.40
CA LEU A 332 -15.69 -10.85 -19.85
C LEU A 332 -15.13 -9.42 -19.77
N LEU A 333 -14.46 -9.06 -18.66
CA LEU A 333 -13.82 -7.76 -18.51
C LEU A 333 -12.73 -7.53 -19.57
N ILE A 334 -11.89 -8.54 -19.83
CA ILE A 334 -10.86 -8.48 -20.88
C ILE A 334 -11.48 -8.26 -22.26
N GLU A 335 -12.55 -8.95 -22.58
CA GLU A 335 -13.27 -8.79 -23.87
C GLU A 335 -13.81 -7.36 -24.03
N TYR A 336 -14.46 -6.82 -23.00
CA TYR A 336 -14.97 -5.45 -23.01
C TYR A 336 -13.83 -4.41 -23.15
N GLU A 337 -12.70 -4.59 -22.47
CA GLU A 337 -11.56 -3.69 -22.58
C GLU A 337 -10.90 -3.77 -23.97
N LYS A 338 -10.75 -4.99 -24.53
CA LYS A 338 -10.18 -5.21 -25.87
C LYS A 338 -11.09 -4.74 -27.00
N GLY A 339 -12.40 -4.90 -26.91
CA GLY A 339 -13.37 -4.42 -27.88
C GLY A 339 -13.34 -2.91 -28.14
N ARG A 340 -12.75 -2.14 -27.23
CA ARG A 340 -12.48 -0.70 -27.41
C ARG A 340 -11.29 -0.37 -28.29
N ARG A 341 -10.33 -1.27 -28.43
CA ARG A 341 -9.11 -1.02 -29.22
C ARG A 341 -9.31 -1.25 -30.71
N THR A 342 -10.48 -1.73 -31.10
CA THR A 342 -10.86 -2.03 -32.50
C THR A 342 -11.80 -0.98 -33.12
N CYS A 343 -12.09 0.13 -32.41
CA CYS A 343 -12.89 1.25 -32.93
C CYS A 343 -12.03 2.44 -33.32
#